data_f9c6b1ceb4daf129010cd86244e6ca38
#
_entry.id   f9c6b1ceb4daf129010cd86244e6ca38
#
_cell.length_a   1.000
_cell.length_b   1.000
_cell.length_c   1.000
_cell.angle_alpha   90.00
_cell.angle_beta   90.00
_cell.angle_gamma   90.00
#
_symmetry.space_group_name_H-M   'P 1'
#
loop_
_entity.id
_entity.type
_entity.pdbx_description
1 polymer ?
#
loop_
_entity_poly.entity_id
_entity_poly.type
_entity_poly.pdbx_seq_one_letter_code
_entity_poly.pdbx_strand_id
1 'polypeptide(L)'
;MAWLSIAFFDYNAFLGFAGSKFVGIKYFKQFIMDPYFWNILKNTVVLNLWMLVLYFPTPIILALLINEVKNKHFKKMAQTISYMPYFLSTVVVCGFITTILSNDGLINHVVSSLGLEKVQFLMEPGWFRPVYVISEIWQQCGWGSIIYLAALAGVDSQLYEAAAIDGAGKWKQLIHVSIPGIAPVISIQLLLTVGKLLTVGYEKILLLYTGATYSTADVISTYVYRRGLMEANYSYGSAVSIFQAVMALILVVLANKAARKVGQTSLW
;
A
#
# COMPACT_ATOMS: atom_id res chain seq x y z
N MET A 1 -14.00 -19.28 10.00
CA MET A 1 -14.93 -18.62 10.96
C MET A 1 -14.54 -18.88 12.42
N ALA A 2 -14.13 -20.10 12.82
CA ALA A 2 -13.73 -20.42 14.20
C ALA A 2 -12.60 -19.50 14.77
N TRP A 3 -11.67 -19.03 13.96
CA TRP A 3 -10.58 -18.16 14.41
C TRP A 3 -11.03 -16.78 14.85
N LEU A 4 -12.12 -16.24 14.30
CA LEU A 4 -12.65 -14.93 14.72
C LEU A 4 -13.27 -14.98 16.10
N SER A 5 -13.82 -16.14 16.53
CA SER A 5 -14.39 -16.29 17.85
C SER A 5 -13.36 -16.25 18.98
N ILE A 6 -12.07 -16.52 18.70
CA ILE A 6 -10.96 -16.43 19.67
C ILE A 6 -10.92 -15.03 20.31
N ALA A 7 -11.27 -13.98 19.61
CA ALA A 7 -11.30 -12.62 20.14
C ALA A 7 -12.22 -12.41 21.35
N PHE A 8 -13.20 -13.27 21.52
CA PHE A 8 -14.20 -13.18 22.61
C PHE A 8 -13.92 -14.13 23.78
N PHE A 9 -12.85 -14.94 23.66
CA PHE A 9 -12.43 -15.88 24.69
C PHE A 9 -11.04 -15.53 25.20
N ASP A 10 -10.75 -15.90 26.45
CA ASP A 10 -9.37 -15.94 26.99
C ASP A 10 -8.74 -17.25 26.52
N TYR A 11 -8.34 -17.28 25.25
CA TYR A 11 -7.97 -18.49 24.54
C TYR A 11 -6.63 -19.05 25.03
N ASN A 12 -6.67 -20.30 25.49
CA ASN A 12 -5.49 -21.05 25.82
C ASN A 12 -5.22 -22.09 24.73
N ALA A 13 -4.07 -21.98 24.05
CA ALA A 13 -3.71 -22.87 22.94
C ALA A 13 -3.59 -24.35 23.35
N PHE A 14 -3.26 -24.65 24.63
CA PHE A 14 -3.14 -26.01 25.15
C PHE A 14 -4.51 -26.64 25.52
N LEU A 15 -5.47 -25.82 25.97
CA LEU A 15 -6.79 -26.29 26.40
C LEU A 15 -7.84 -26.20 25.27
N GLY A 16 -7.50 -25.52 24.17
CA GLY A 16 -8.43 -25.29 23.08
C GLY A 16 -9.65 -24.44 23.47
N PHE A 17 -10.68 -24.43 22.63
CA PHE A 17 -11.91 -23.66 22.90
C PHE A 17 -12.70 -24.17 24.10
N ALA A 18 -12.74 -25.50 24.32
CA ALA A 18 -13.51 -26.09 25.43
C ALA A 18 -13.00 -25.70 26.81
N GLY A 19 -11.68 -25.44 26.95
CA GLY A 19 -11.05 -25.00 28.17
C GLY A 19 -10.85 -23.48 28.29
N SER A 20 -11.29 -22.72 27.30
CA SER A 20 -11.10 -21.26 27.24
C SER A 20 -12.31 -20.52 27.80
N LYS A 21 -12.07 -19.52 28.68
CA LYS A 21 -13.14 -18.74 29.31
C LYS A 21 -13.67 -17.68 28.34
N PHE A 22 -15.00 -17.58 28.22
CA PHE A 22 -15.62 -16.48 27.48
C PHE A 22 -15.47 -15.15 28.24
N VAL A 23 -14.91 -14.11 27.59
CA VAL A 23 -14.62 -12.80 28.17
C VAL A 23 -15.27 -11.64 27.41
N GLY A 24 -16.08 -11.93 26.39
CA GLY A 24 -16.80 -10.94 25.62
C GLY A 24 -15.85 -9.94 24.93
N ILE A 25 -16.10 -8.64 25.11
CA ILE A 25 -15.35 -7.55 24.44
C ILE A 25 -14.13 -7.06 25.23
N LYS A 26 -13.61 -7.84 26.18
CA LYS A 26 -12.46 -7.48 27.04
C LYS A 26 -11.27 -6.98 26.22
N TYR A 27 -10.85 -7.74 25.21
CA TYR A 27 -9.67 -7.44 24.41
C TYR A 27 -9.85 -6.25 23.47
N PHE A 28 -11.08 -5.99 23.00
CA PHE A 28 -11.39 -4.77 22.25
C PHE A 28 -11.24 -3.52 23.10
N LYS A 29 -11.77 -3.56 24.35
CA LYS A 29 -11.60 -2.45 25.30
C LYS A 29 -10.12 -2.24 25.64
N GLN A 30 -9.38 -3.33 25.89
CA GLN A 30 -7.96 -3.28 26.17
C GLN A 30 -7.18 -2.61 25.04
N PHE A 31 -7.49 -2.92 23.77
CA PHE A 31 -6.85 -2.29 22.62
C PHE A 31 -7.14 -0.78 22.51
N ILE A 32 -8.43 -0.39 22.65
CA ILE A 32 -8.82 1.03 22.54
C ILE A 32 -8.24 1.88 23.69
N MET A 33 -8.07 1.27 24.87
CA MET A 33 -7.49 1.92 26.05
C MET A 33 -5.96 1.83 26.11
N ASP A 34 -5.32 1.13 25.17
CA ASP A 34 -3.86 1.02 25.10
C ASP A 34 -3.24 2.41 24.84
N PRO A 35 -2.23 2.84 25.63
CA PRO A 35 -1.53 4.11 25.37
C PRO A 35 -0.97 4.25 23.96
N TYR A 36 -0.61 3.12 23.32
CA TYR A 36 -0.10 3.08 21.96
C TYR A 36 -1.18 3.13 20.87
N PHE A 37 -2.46 2.99 21.20
CA PHE A 37 -3.58 2.92 20.25
C PHE A 37 -3.54 4.06 19.24
N TRP A 38 -3.47 5.30 19.71
CA TRP A 38 -3.48 6.48 18.84
C TRP A 38 -2.25 6.59 17.95
N ASN A 39 -1.08 6.20 18.45
CA ASN A 39 0.14 6.21 17.64
C ASN A 39 0.07 5.20 16.51
N ILE A 40 -0.35 3.97 16.80
CA ILE A 40 -0.49 2.89 15.82
C ILE A 40 -1.54 3.24 14.76
N LEU A 41 -2.70 3.75 15.20
CA LEU A 41 -3.78 4.16 14.31
C LEU A 41 -3.32 5.31 13.40
N LYS A 42 -2.69 6.35 13.97
CA LYS A 42 -2.13 7.48 13.21
C LYS A 42 -1.11 6.99 12.19
N ASN A 43 -0.15 6.16 12.58
CA ASN A 43 0.87 5.65 11.66
C ASN A 43 0.26 4.84 10.52
N THR A 44 -0.71 3.96 10.83
CA THR A 44 -1.43 3.18 9.83
C THR A 44 -2.13 4.08 8.83
N VAL A 45 -2.87 5.09 9.30
CA VAL A 45 -3.60 6.01 8.43
C VAL A 45 -2.64 6.88 7.62
N VAL A 46 -1.62 7.47 8.26
CA VAL A 46 -0.67 8.37 7.57
C VAL A 46 0.14 7.62 6.51
N LEU A 47 0.64 6.41 6.82
CA LEU A 47 1.40 5.63 5.84
C LEU A 47 0.54 5.26 4.64
N ASN A 48 -0.72 4.86 4.87
CA ASN A 48 -1.65 4.55 3.79
C ASN A 48 -2.09 5.78 2.98
N LEU A 49 -2.21 6.95 3.61
CA LEU A 49 -2.43 8.19 2.87
C LEU A 49 -1.24 8.52 1.95
N TRP A 50 -0.01 8.32 2.41
CA TRP A 50 1.16 8.46 1.55
C TRP A 50 1.13 7.45 0.39
N MET A 51 0.74 6.21 0.65
CA MET A 51 0.55 5.21 -0.40
C MET A 51 -0.56 5.62 -1.38
N LEU A 52 -1.68 6.14 -0.89
CA LEU A 52 -2.77 6.58 -1.75
C LEU A 52 -2.38 7.78 -2.62
N VAL A 53 -1.66 8.75 -2.07
CA VAL A 53 -1.32 10.01 -2.79
C VAL A 53 -0.10 9.82 -3.70
N LEU A 54 0.92 9.09 -3.25
CA LEU A 54 2.19 8.97 -3.98
C LEU A 54 2.27 7.70 -4.82
N TYR A 55 1.90 6.54 -4.26
CA TYR A 55 1.98 5.27 -5.00
C TYR A 55 0.82 5.09 -5.99
N PHE A 56 -0.44 5.33 -5.59
CA PHE A 56 -1.61 5.03 -6.43
C PHE A 56 -1.57 5.67 -7.84
N PRO A 57 -1.14 6.94 -8.02
CA PRO A 57 -1.02 7.54 -9.35
C PRO A 57 0.11 6.97 -10.21
N THR A 58 1.16 6.40 -9.61
CA THR A 58 2.38 6.02 -10.35
C THR A 58 2.15 4.93 -11.40
N PRO A 59 1.41 3.83 -11.15
CA PRO A 59 1.07 2.84 -12.19
C PRO A 59 0.24 3.42 -13.32
N ILE A 60 -0.64 4.39 -13.02
CA ILE A 60 -1.46 5.07 -14.04
C ILE A 60 -0.56 5.92 -14.93
N ILE A 61 0.30 6.74 -14.33
CA ILE A 61 1.26 7.58 -15.07
C ILE A 61 2.17 6.71 -15.93
N LEU A 62 2.72 5.63 -15.36
CA LEU A 62 3.58 4.70 -16.11
C LEU A 62 2.83 4.06 -17.29
N ALA A 63 1.58 3.63 -17.11
CA ALA A 63 0.77 3.08 -18.19
C ALA A 63 0.52 4.09 -19.30
N LEU A 64 0.18 5.33 -18.96
CA LEU A 64 -0.02 6.41 -19.94
C LEU A 64 1.27 6.69 -20.73
N LEU A 65 2.42 6.79 -20.04
CA LEU A 65 3.71 6.99 -20.69
C LEU A 65 4.08 5.84 -21.62
N ILE A 66 3.95 4.59 -21.18
CA ILE A 66 4.22 3.40 -22.01
C ILE A 66 3.26 3.32 -23.20
N ASN A 67 2.01 3.76 -23.04
CA ASN A 67 1.03 3.75 -24.13
C ASN A 67 1.42 4.69 -25.27
N GLU A 68 2.03 5.84 -24.99
CA GLU A 68 2.48 6.81 -26.00
C GLU A 68 3.74 6.37 -26.76
N VAL A 69 4.45 5.33 -26.28
CA VAL A 69 5.67 4.83 -26.95
C VAL A 69 5.31 4.15 -28.27
N LYS A 70 5.78 4.73 -29.39
CA LYS A 70 5.54 4.21 -30.75
C LYS A 70 6.42 3.00 -31.09
N ASN A 71 7.68 3.01 -30.65
CA ASN A 71 8.62 1.91 -30.95
C ASN A 71 8.24 0.67 -30.10
N LYS A 72 7.80 -0.38 -30.79
CA LYS A 72 7.35 -1.65 -30.18
C LYS A 72 8.45 -2.33 -29.35
N HIS A 73 9.70 -2.28 -29.77
CA HIS A 73 10.81 -2.90 -29.08
C HIS A 73 11.13 -2.14 -27.77
N PHE A 74 11.18 -0.81 -27.84
CA PHE A 74 11.37 0.03 -26.67
C PHE A 74 10.21 -0.10 -25.68
N LYS A 75 8.97 -0.14 -26.17
CA LYS A 75 7.77 -0.38 -25.34
C LYS A 75 7.88 -1.69 -24.57
N LYS A 76 8.23 -2.79 -25.25
CA LYS A 76 8.40 -4.11 -24.63
C LYS A 76 9.55 -4.11 -23.62
N MET A 77 10.66 -3.47 -23.94
CA MET A 77 11.81 -3.35 -23.03
C MET A 77 11.43 -2.56 -21.76
N ALA A 78 10.78 -1.41 -21.90
CA ALA A 78 10.33 -0.59 -20.78
C ALA A 78 9.35 -1.36 -19.87
N GLN A 79 8.40 -2.10 -20.44
CA GLN A 79 7.50 -2.99 -19.72
C GLN A 79 8.27 -4.06 -18.93
N THR A 80 9.16 -4.79 -19.61
CA THR A 80 9.93 -5.88 -18.98
C THR A 80 10.76 -5.38 -17.81
N ILE A 81 11.49 -4.27 -18.00
CA ILE A 81 12.34 -3.68 -16.94
C ILE A 81 11.46 -3.19 -15.75
N SER A 82 10.35 -2.55 -16.04
CA SER A 82 9.45 -2.02 -14.99
C SER A 82 8.75 -3.14 -14.22
N TYR A 83 8.47 -4.29 -14.85
CA TYR A 83 7.76 -5.41 -14.19
C TYR A 83 8.69 -6.27 -13.34
N MET A 84 9.98 -6.31 -13.67
CA MET A 84 10.96 -7.22 -13.06
C MET A 84 11.05 -7.08 -11.52
N PRO A 85 11.06 -5.88 -10.91
CA PRO A 85 11.17 -5.75 -9.46
C PRO A 85 10.04 -6.43 -8.68
N TYR A 86 8.84 -6.54 -9.26
CA TYR A 86 7.68 -7.19 -8.64
C TYR A 86 7.93 -8.65 -8.28
N PHE A 87 8.75 -9.36 -9.07
CA PHE A 87 9.04 -10.79 -8.87
C PHE A 87 10.12 -11.06 -7.80
N LEU A 88 10.74 -10.01 -7.27
CA LEU A 88 11.68 -10.15 -6.17
C LEU A 88 10.91 -10.35 -4.85
N SER A 89 11.39 -11.28 -4.01
CA SER A 89 10.80 -11.45 -2.68
C SER A 89 10.98 -10.19 -1.82
N THR A 90 10.05 -9.94 -0.92
CA THR A 90 10.11 -8.80 0.02
C THR A 90 11.42 -8.79 0.81
N VAL A 91 11.92 -9.96 1.21
CA VAL A 91 13.19 -10.09 1.95
C VAL A 91 14.37 -9.60 1.11
N VAL A 92 14.45 -10.01 -0.17
CA VAL A 92 15.51 -9.57 -1.09
C VAL A 92 15.44 -8.07 -1.32
N VAL A 93 14.23 -7.52 -1.53
CA VAL A 93 14.02 -6.08 -1.70
C VAL A 93 14.46 -5.30 -0.46
N CYS A 94 14.07 -5.75 0.72
CA CYS A 94 14.46 -5.08 1.98
C CYS A 94 15.98 -5.19 2.21
N GLY A 95 16.60 -6.35 1.93
CA GLY A 95 18.06 -6.51 2.00
C GLY A 95 18.80 -5.55 1.07
N PHE A 96 18.30 -5.38 -0.15
CA PHE A 96 18.85 -4.43 -1.12
C PHE A 96 18.72 -2.97 -0.62
N ILE A 97 17.54 -2.60 -0.09
CA ILE A 97 17.30 -1.26 0.47
C ILE A 97 18.23 -0.99 1.65
N THR A 98 18.34 -1.94 2.59
CA THR A 98 19.20 -1.78 3.77
C THR A 98 20.65 -1.62 3.39
N THR A 99 21.13 -2.36 2.37
CA THR A 99 22.50 -2.25 1.87
C THR A 99 22.76 -0.89 1.22
N ILE A 100 21.86 -0.42 0.36
CA ILE A 100 22.01 0.87 -0.35
C ILE A 100 21.93 2.06 0.59
N LEU A 101 21.07 1.99 1.62
CA LEU A 101 20.83 3.07 2.58
C LEU A 101 21.71 2.98 3.84
N SER A 102 22.59 1.98 3.94
CA SER A 102 23.54 1.88 5.06
C SER A 102 24.50 3.05 5.10
N ASN A 103 25.21 3.22 6.22
CA ASN A 103 26.20 4.29 6.38
C ASN A 103 27.30 4.28 5.30
N ASP A 104 27.69 3.09 4.85
CA ASP A 104 28.67 2.87 3.78
C ASP A 104 28.00 2.42 2.48
N GLY A 105 26.69 2.65 2.37
CA GLY A 105 25.90 2.34 1.18
C GLY A 105 26.04 3.39 0.09
N LEU A 106 25.58 3.00 -1.11
CA LEU A 106 25.68 3.82 -2.32
C LEU A 106 25.10 5.24 -2.13
N ILE A 107 23.96 5.37 -1.45
CA ILE A 107 23.30 6.68 -1.26
C ILE A 107 24.16 7.59 -0.38
N ASN A 108 24.70 7.07 0.72
CA ASN A 108 25.57 7.86 1.59
C ASN A 108 26.92 8.19 0.94
N HIS A 109 27.43 7.35 0.04
CA HIS A 109 28.59 7.72 -0.78
C HIS A 109 28.28 8.93 -1.70
N VAL A 110 27.10 8.95 -2.35
CA VAL A 110 26.68 10.10 -3.17
C VAL A 110 26.47 11.32 -2.29
N VAL A 111 25.80 11.21 -1.14
CA VAL A 111 25.59 12.32 -0.19
C VAL A 111 26.93 12.92 0.24
N SER A 112 27.90 12.09 0.63
CA SER A 112 29.24 12.54 1.05
C SER A 112 30.03 13.18 -0.10
N SER A 113 29.90 12.68 -1.33
CA SER A 113 30.56 13.27 -2.51
C SER A 113 30.04 14.67 -2.85
N LEU A 114 28.81 14.99 -2.42
CA LEU A 114 28.22 16.32 -2.52
C LEU A 114 28.58 17.26 -1.34
N GLY A 115 29.47 16.80 -0.43
CA GLY A 115 29.90 17.58 0.73
C GLY A 115 28.87 17.61 1.89
N LEU A 116 27.87 16.73 1.87
CA LEU A 116 26.85 16.63 2.92
C LEU A 116 27.23 15.55 3.93
N GLU A 117 26.70 15.65 5.15
CA GLU A 117 26.88 14.64 6.18
C GLU A 117 26.09 13.36 5.86
N LYS A 118 26.63 12.20 6.25
CA LYS A 118 25.95 10.90 6.10
C LYS A 118 24.65 10.89 6.88
N VAL A 119 23.59 10.34 6.28
CA VAL A 119 22.26 10.22 6.87
C VAL A 119 22.00 8.80 7.33
N GLN A 120 21.49 8.63 8.55
CA GLN A 120 21.11 7.32 9.08
C GLN A 120 19.66 6.98 8.69
N PHE A 121 19.41 6.78 7.39
CA PHE A 121 18.07 6.61 6.80
C PHE A 121 17.19 5.57 7.52
N LEU A 122 17.78 4.50 8.03
CA LEU A 122 17.03 3.40 8.67
C LEU A 122 16.89 3.54 10.18
N MET A 123 17.55 4.54 10.78
CA MET A 123 17.51 4.79 12.23
C MET A 123 16.71 6.05 12.57
N GLU A 124 16.49 6.95 11.61
CA GLU A 124 15.74 8.18 11.81
C GLU A 124 14.25 7.99 11.50
N PRO A 125 13.34 8.28 12.46
CA PRO A 125 11.90 8.12 12.27
C PRO A 125 11.33 8.87 11.05
N GLY A 126 11.90 10.04 10.72
CA GLY A 126 11.46 10.86 9.59
C GLY A 126 11.65 10.20 8.22
N TRP A 127 12.66 9.34 8.07
CA TRP A 127 12.97 8.68 6.80
C TRP A 127 12.20 7.39 6.56
N PHE A 128 11.62 6.78 7.59
CA PHE A 128 10.92 5.50 7.42
C PHE A 128 9.83 5.54 6.34
N ARG A 129 8.94 6.53 6.39
CA ARG A 129 7.82 6.63 5.44
C ARG A 129 8.29 6.90 4.00
N PRO A 130 9.20 7.85 3.72
CA PRO A 130 9.79 8.02 2.40
C PRO A 130 10.42 6.74 1.86
N VAL A 131 11.26 6.07 2.66
CA VAL A 131 11.94 4.82 2.26
C VAL A 131 10.92 3.73 1.91
N TYR A 132 9.91 3.54 2.77
CA TYR A 132 8.85 2.56 2.54
C TYR A 132 8.10 2.85 1.25
N VAL A 133 7.59 4.08 1.07
CA VAL A 133 6.75 4.45 -0.09
C VAL A 133 7.54 4.40 -1.40
N ILE A 134 8.77 4.93 -1.42
CA ILE A 134 9.63 4.88 -2.63
C ILE A 134 9.93 3.43 -3.01
N SER A 135 10.22 2.58 -2.02
CA SER A 135 10.46 1.16 -2.25
C SER A 135 9.24 0.42 -2.79
N GLU A 136 8.03 0.78 -2.33
CA GLU A 136 6.78 0.23 -2.85
C GLU A 136 6.54 0.68 -4.29
N ILE A 137 6.73 1.97 -4.58
CA ILE A 137 6.63 2.50 -5.95
C ILE A 137 7.57 1.73 -6.88
N TRP A 138 8.84 1.60 -6.52
CA TRP A 138 9.82 0.89 -7.34
C TRP A 138 9.44 -0.57 -7.58
N GLN A 139 9.00 -1.27 -6.53
CA GLN A 139 8.70 -2.70 -6.61
C GLN A 139 7.38 -2.99 -7.34
N GLN A 140 6.33 -2.18 -7.14
CA GLN A 140 4.96 -2.51 -7.50
C GLN A 140 4.43 -1.75 -8.71
N CYS A 141 4.99 -0.57 -9.02
CA CYS A 141 4.46 0.35 -10.03
C CYS A 141 4.33 -0.30 -11.42
N GLY A 142 5.37 -1.05 -11.83
CA GLY A 142 5.39 -1.71 -13.13
C GLY A 142 4.24 -2.73 -13.26
N TRP A 143 4.15 -3.65 -12.32
CA TRP A 143 3.08 -4.66 -12.30
C TRP A 143 1.69 -4.03 -12.24
N GLY A 144 1.52 -3.03 -11.36
CA GLY A 144 0.26 -2.28 -11.25
C GLY A 144 -0.16 -1.57 -12.53
N SER A 145 0.79 -1.22 -13.42
CA SER A 145 0.48 -0.55 -14.69
C SER A 145 -0.21 -1.45 -15.72
N ILE A 146 -0.12 -2.78 -15.59
CA ILE A 146 -0.67 -3.75 -16.55
C ILE A 146 -2.17 -3.57 -16.73
N ILE A 147 -2.91 -3.43 -15.64
CA ILE A 147 -4.37 -3.30 -15.69
C ILE A 147 -4.80 -2.01 -16.42
N TYR A 148 -4.05 -0.92 -16.23
CA TYR A 148 -4.32 0.35 -16.90
C TYR A 148 -3.91 0.30 -18.38
N LEU A 149 -2.83 -0.40 -18.72
CA LEU A 149 -2.43 -0.63 -20.13
C LEU A 149 -3.48 -1.48 -20.87
N ALA A 150 -4.03 -2.50 -20.22
CA ALA A 150 -5.12 -3.29 -20.78
C ALA A 150 -6.39 -2.43 -20.99
N ALA A 151 -6.73 -1.58 -20.02
CA ALA A 151 -7.85 -0.65 -20.17
C ALA A 151 -7.64 0.36 -21.31
N LEU A 152 -6.43 0.92 -21.43
CA LEU A 152 -6.07 1.84 -22.53
C LEU A 152 -6.16 1.18 -23.91
N ALA A 153 -5.81 -0.10 -24.01
CA ALA A 153 -5.94 -0.86 -25.26
C ALA A 153 -7.40 -1.09 -25.67
N GLY A 154 -8.35 -0.98 -24.74
CA GLY A 154 -9.79 -1.08 -24.98
C GLY A 154 -10.46 0.26 -25.34
N VAL A 155 -9.76 1.37 -25.29
CA VAL A 155 -10.31 2.68 -25.69
C VAL A 155 -10.42 2.75 -27.21
N ASP A 156 -11.58 3.17 -27.71
CA ASP A 156 -11.86 3.24 -29.13
C ASP A 156 -10.88 4.21 -29.85
N SER A 157 -10.20 3.71 -30.88
CA SER A 157 -9.26 4.49 -31.67
C SER A 157 -9.94 5.65 -32.42
N GLN A 158 -11.22 5.55 -32.75
CA GLN A 158 -11.98 6.61 -33.38
C GLN A 158 -12.06 7.88 -32.55
N LEU A 159 -12.04 7.75 -31.21
CA LEU A 159 -12.02 8.91 -30.30
C LEU A 159 -10.70 9.70 -30.45
N TYR A 160 -9.58 9.01 -30.64
CA TYR A 160 -8.28 9.67 -30.87
C TYR A 160 -8.22 10.32 -32.24
N GLU A 161 -8.81 9.69 -33.28
CA GLU A 161 -8.89 10.23 -34.63
C GLU A 161 -9.76 11.48 -34.67
N ALA A 162 -10.95 11.44 -34.05
CA ALA A 162 -11.83 12.62 -33.94
C ALA A 162 -11.14 13.76 -33.19
N ALA A 163 -10.50 13.49 -32.06
CA ALA A 163 -9.75 14.48 -31.31
C ALA A 163 -8.58 15.08 -32.13
N ALA A 164 -7.93 14.29 -32.99
CA ALA A 164 -6.87 14.78 -33.86
C ALA A 164 -7.40 15.69 -34.98
N ILE A 165 -8.57 15.39 -35.55
CA ILE A 165 -9.27 16.24 -36.55
C ILE A 165 -9.64 17.59 -35.90
N ASP A 166 -10.09 17.59 -34.61
CA ASP A 166 -10.37 18.79 -33.82
C ASP A 166 -9.10 19.56 -33.40
N GLY A 167 -7.91 19.14 -33.82
CA GLY A 167 -6.64 19.80 -33.52
C GLY A 167 -6.11 19.53 -32.11
N ALA A 168 -6.59 18.49 -31.45
CA ALA A 168 -6.10 18.10 -30.12
C ALA A 168 -4.71 17.48 -30.18
N GLY A 169 -3.71 18.15 -29.60
CA GLY A 169 -2.38 17.61 -29.38
C GLY A 169 -2.39 16.48 -28.35
N LYS A 170 -1.26 15.78 -28.17
CA LYS A 170 -1.10 14.61 -27.29
C LYS A 170 -1.57 14.82 -25.85
N TRP A 171 -1.29 15.96 -25.25
CA TRP A 171 -1.76 16.30 -23.90
C TRP A 171 -3.28 16.41 -23.82
N LYS A 172 -3.93 17.02 -24.85
CA LYS A 172 -5.39 17.11 -24.88
C LYS A 172 -6.02 15.73 -25.07
N GLN A 173 -5.46 14.88 -25.95
CA GLN A 173 -5.90 13.49 -26.14
C GLN A 173 -5.76 12.68 -24.84
N LEU A 174 -4.65 12.83 -24.11
CA LEU A 174 -4.43 12.16 -22.83
C LEU A 174 -5.49 12.56 -21.78
N ILE A 175 -5.77 13.86 -21.63
CA ILE A 175 -6.70 14.36 -20.60
C ILE A 175 -8.16 14.09 -20.96
N HIS A 176 -8.54 14.21 -22.26
CA HIS A 176 -9.94 14.18 -22.65
C HIS A 176 -10.38 12.86 -23.31
N VAL A 177 -9.44 11.99 -23.68
CA VAL A 177 -9.75 10.66 -24.25
C VAL A 177 -9.21 9.54 -23.37
N SER A 178 -7.87 9.51 -23.15
CA SER A 178 -7.24 8.39 -22.45
C SER A 178 -7.69 8.27 -21.01
N ILE A 179 -7.56 9.34 -20.19
CA ILE A 179 -7.93 9.32 -18.77
C ILE A 179 -9.43 9.05 -18.58
N PRO A 180 -10.36 9.74 -19.27
CA PRO A 180 -11.78 9.42 -19.19
C PRO A 180 -12.11 8.00 -19.64
N GLY A 181 -11.44 7.50 -20.70
CA GLY A 181 -11.65 6.14 -21.19
C GLY A 181 -11.29 5.05 -20.16
N ILE A 182 -10.31 5.29 -19.31
CA ILE A 182 -9.91 4.34 -18.27
C ILE A 182 -10.46 4.71 -16.88
N ALA A 183 -11.23 5.80 -16.74
CA ALA A 183 -11.78 6.26 -15.46
C ALA A 183 -12.57 5.18 -14.69
N PRO A 184 -13.36 4.31 -15.32
CA PRO A 184 -14.02 3.19 -14.62
C PRO A 184 -13.02 2.27 -13.91
N VAL A 185 -11.89 1.94 -14.58
CA VAL A 185 -10.86 1.09 -14.00
C VAL A 185 -10.13 1.81 -12.86
N ILE A 186 -9.81 3.09 -13.04
CA ILE A 186 -9.21 3.93 -11.98
C ILE A 186 -10.13 3.94 -10.75
N SER A 187 -11.43 4.15 -10.93
CA SER A 187 -12.42 4.20 -9.84
C SER A 187 -12.50 2.89 -9.08
N ILE A 188 -12.57 1.75 -9.79
CA ILE A 188 -12.59 0.43 -9.16
C ILE A 188 -11.29 0.18 -8.37
N GLN A 189 -10.13 0.47 -8.95
CA GLN A 189 -8.84 0.29 -8.29
C GLN A 189 -8.68 1.20 -7.07
N LEU A 190 -9.19 2.43 -7.14
CA LEU A 190 -9.22 3.36 -6.00
C LEU A 190 -10.07 2.79 -4.86
N LEU A 191 -11.27 2.29 -5.15
CA LEU A 191 -12.15 1.67 -4.15
C LEU A 191 -11.51 0.44 -3.49
N LEU A 192 -10.85 -0.42 -4.29
CA LEU A 192 -10.11 -1.57 -3.78
C LEU A 192 -8.92 -1.15 -2.91
N THR A 193 -8.22 -0.07 -3.29
CA THR A 193 -7.10 0.49 -2.52
C THR A 193 -7.58 1.08 -1.20
N VAL A 194 -8.70 1.82 -1.21
CA VAL A 194 -9.32 2.35 0.02
C VAL A 194 -9.73 1.21 0.96
N GLY A 195 -10.23 0.09 0.42
CA GLY A 195 -10.53 -1.11 1.22
C GLY A 195 -9.32 -1.68 1.96
N LYS A 196 -8.13 -1.43 1.47
CA LYS A 196 -6.87 -1.88 2.07
C LYS A 196 -6.19 -0.82 2.95
N LEU A 197 -6.79 0.37 3.13
CA LEU A 197 -6.16 1.48 3.86
C LEU A 197 -5.76 1.17 5.31
N LEU A 198 -6.30 0.14 5.93
CA LEU A 198 -5.88 -0.30 7.25
C LEU A 198 -5.05 -1.59 7.24
N THR A 199 -4.85 -2.19 6.05
CA THR A 199 -4.07 -3.43 5.87
C THR A 199 -2.76 -3.12 5.16
N VAL A 200 -1.80 -2.52 5.86
CA VAL A 200 -0.44 -2.34 5.33
C VAL A 200 0.29 -3.68 5.38
N GLY A 201 1.05 -3.98 4.34
CA GLY A 201 1.89 -5.18 4.30
C GLY A 201 2.88 -5.19 5.45
N TYR A 202 2.63 -6.00 6.48
CA TYR A 202 3.43 -6.01 7.71
C TYR A 202 4.86 -6.53 7.47
N GLU A 203 5.03 -7.42 6.52
CA GLU A 203 6.31 -8.10 6.24
C GLU A 203 7.42 -7.10 5.90
N LYS A 204 7.20 -6.19 4.95
CA LYS A 204 8.17 -5.18 4.56
C LYS A 204 8.46 -4.20 5.71
N ILE A 205 7.45 -3.84 6.49
CA ILE A 205 7.63 -2.97 7.65
C ILE A 205 8.48 -3.65 8.71
N LEU A 206 8.20 -4.93 9.03
CA LEU A 206 8.99 -5.73 9.98
C LEU A 206 10.45 -5.87 9.58
N LEU A 207 10.75 -5.90 8.29
CA LEU A 207 12.11 -6.04 7.76
C LEU A 207 12.87 -4.71 7.71
N LEU A 208 12.16 -3.57 7.63
CA LEU A 208 12.76 -2.24 7.49
C LEU A 208 12.78 -1.42 8.79
N TYR A 209 11.80 -1.65 9.70
CA TYR A 209 11.73 -0.85 10.91
C TYR A 209 12.75 -1.28 11.97
N THR A 210 13.10 -0.36 12.85
CA THR A 210 13.96 -0.58 14.00
C THR A 210 13.31 -0.02 15.26
N GLY A 211 13.82 -0.32 16.44
CA GLY A 211 13.33 0.27 17.68
C GLY A 211 13.33 1.81 17.66
N ALA A 212 14.29 2.42 16.96
CA ALA A 212 14.38 3.87 16.81
C ALA A 212 13.24 4.46 15.94
N THR A 213 12.72 3.70 14.98
CA THR A 213 11.69 4.17 14.03
C THR A 213 10.26 3.81 14.42
N TYR A 214 10.02 3.11 15.54
CA TYR A 214 8.67 2.69 15.97
C TYR A 214 7.68 3.84 16.05
N SER A 215 8.11 5.04 16.42
CA SER A 215 7.23 6.21 16.53
C SER A 215 6.50 6.55 15.22
N THR A 216 7.07 6.20 14.05
CA THR A 216 6.52 6.49 12.72
C THR A 216 6.24 5.25 11.89
N ALA A 217 6.83 4.10 12.24
CA ALA A 217 6.81 2.87 11.48
C ALA A 217 5.81 1.83 11.99
N ASP A 218 5.57 1.80 13.32
CA ASP A 218 4.72 0.76 13.92
C ASP A 218 3.25 1.00 13.56
N VAL A 219 2.63 0.01 12.91
CA VAL A 219 1.26 0.04 12.39
C VAL A 219 0.42 -1.08 13.02
N ILE A 220 -0.90 -1.07 12.79
CA ILE A 220 -1.80 -2.08 13.36
C ILE A 220 -1.33 -3.51 13.06
N SER A 221 -0.92 -3.79 11.81
CA SER A 221 -0.51 -5.15 11.42
C SER A 221 0.79 -5.61 12.08
N THR A 222 1.79 -4.74 12.28
CA THR A 222 3.02 -5.07 13.01
C THR A 222 2.77 -5.22 14.52
N TYR A 223 1.85 -4.42 15.05
CA TYR A 223 1.42 -4.52 16.43
C TYR A 223 0.68 -5.84 16.72
N VAL A 224 -0.24 -6.25 15.82
CA VAL A 224 -0.92 -7.56 15.89
C VAL A 224 0.10 -8.71 15.84
N TYR A 225 1.07 -8.64 14.94
CA TYR A 225 2.12 -9.65 14.86
C TYR A 225 2.90 -9.76 16.18
N ARG A 226 3.37 -8.64 16.73
CA ARG A 226 4.16 -8.62 17.95
C ARG A 226 3.35 -9.06 19.18
N ARG A 227 2.18 -8.43 19.42
CA ARG A 227 1.35 -8.70 20.60
C ARG A 227 0.54 -9.99 20.49
N GLY A 228 0.09 -10.32 19.27
CA GLY A 228 -0.76 -11.50 19.03
C GLY A 228 0.03 -12.79 18.85
N LEU A 229 1.05 -12.77 17.98
CA LEU A 229 1.80 -13.98 17.63
C LEU A 229 3.07 -14.15 18.47
N MET A 230 3.93 -13.12 18.56
CA MET A 230 5.20 -13.24 19.28
C MET A 230 5.01 -13.39 20.80
N GLU A 231 4.05 -12.67 21.39
CA GLU A 231 3.70 -12.79 22.81
C GLU A 231 2.64 -13.89 23.09
N ALA A 232 2.27 -14.68 22.06
CA ALA A 232 1.26 -15.74 22.15
C ALA A 232 -0.11 -15.29 22.71
N ASN A 233 -0.45 -14.00 22.60
CA ASN A 233 -1.74 -13.45 23.02
C ASN A 233 -2.73 -13.46 21.85
N TYR A 234 -3.12 -14.66 21.44
CA TYR A 234 -3.95 -14.89 20.26
C TYR A 234 -5.31 -14.20 20.33
N SER A 235 -5.90 -14.13 21.51
CA SER A 235 -7.19 -13.47 21.76
C SER A 235 -7.11 -11.97 21.49
N TYR A 236 -6.08 -11.33 21.98
CA TYR A 236 -5.84 -9.92 21.79
C TYR A 236 -5.53 -9.61 20.31
N GLY A 237 -4.63 -10.38 19.67
CA GLY A 237 -4.32 -10.24 18.25
C GLY A 237 -5.54 -10.41 17.35
N SER A 238 -6.41 -11.39 17.66
CA SER A 238 -7.68 -11.61 16.94
C SER A 238 -8.65 -10.44 17.12
N ALA A 239 -8.78 -9.88 18.33
CA ALA A 239 -9.64 -8.73 18.59
C ALA A 239 -9.18 -7.48 17.80
N VAL A 240 -7.87 -7.21 17.77
CA VAL A 240 -7.29 -6.09 17.00
C VAL A 240 -7.49 -6.32 15.49
N SER A 241 -7.34 -7.55 15.00
CA SER A 241 -7.58 -7.90 13.59
C SER A 241 -9.05 -7.71 13.19
N ILE A 242 -10.00 -8.08 14.07
CA ILE A 242 -11.43 -7.84 13.84
C ILE A 242 -11.72 -6.34 13.82
N PHE A 243 -11.18 -5.57 14.78
CA PHE A 243 -11.31 -4.11 14.78
C PHE A 243 -10.82 -3.51 13.45
N GLN A 244 -9.65 -3.92 12.98
CA GLN A 244 -9.08 -3.50 11.70
C GLN A 244 -10.00 -3.85 10.53
N ALA A 245 -10.54 -5.06 10.48
CA ALA A 245 -11.44 -5.49 9.41
C ALA A 245 -12.77 -4.71 9.40
N VAL A 246 -13.35 -4.43 10.58
CA VAL A 246 -14.58 -3.63 10.70
C VAL A 246 -14.34 -2.19 10.23
N MET A 247 -13.24 -1.58 10.65
CA MET A 247 -12.88 -0.23 10.21
C MET A 247 -12.61 -0.17 8.70
N ALA A 248 -11.94 -1.18 8.12
CA ALA A 248 -11.75 -1.29 6.68
C ALA A 248 -13.09 -1.39 5.94
N LEU A 249 -14.03 -2.20 6.42
CA LEU A 249 -15.36 -2.31 5.85
C LEU A 249 -16.11 -0.97 5.87
N ILE A 250 -16.06 -0.24 6.99
CA ILE A 250 -16.68 1.09 7.10
C ILE A 250 -16.10 2.04 6.05
N LEU A 251 -14.77 2.06 5.89
CA LEU A 251 -14.09 2.90 4.91
C LEU A 251 -14.50 2.56 3.46
N VAL A 252 -14.60 1.27 3.12
CA VAL A 252 -15.06 0.83 1.78
C VAL A 252 -16.49 1.27 1.52
N VAL A 253 -17.41 1.07 2.48
CA VAL A 253 -18.81 1.48 2.34
C VAL A 253 -18.92 3.00 2.15
N LEU A 254 -18.17 3.78 2.93
CA LEU A 254 -18.15 5.24 2.79
C LEU A 254 -17.59 5.69 1.44
N ALA A 255 -16.47 5.10 1.01
CA ALA A 255 -15.85 5.39 -0.29
C ALA A 255 -16.78 5.01 -1.45
N ASN A 256 -17.43 3.84 -1.38
CA ASN A 256 -18.38 3.40 -2.40
C ASN A 256 -19.61 4.34 -2.50
N LYS A 257 -20.14 4.79 -1.36
CA LYS A 257 -21.21 5.82 -1.34
C LYS A 257 -20.75 7.15 -1.93
N ALA A 258 -19.50 7.57 -1.65
CA ALA A 258 -18.94 8.79 -2.22
C ALA A 258 -18.78 8.66 -3.76
N ALA A 259 -18.25 7.54 -4.25
CA ALA A 259 -18.09 7.26 -5.69
C ALA A 259 -19.45 7.34 -6.43
N ARG A 260 -20.51 6.76 -5.87
CA ARG A 260 -21.87 6.85 -6.43
C ARG A 260 -22.37 8.28 -6.55
N LYS A 261 -22.15 9.12 -5.53
CA LYS A 261 -22.60 10.52 -5.55
C LYS A 261 -21.90 11.35 -6.64
N VAL A 262 -20.68 10.98 -7.02
CA VAL A 262 -19.90 11.66 -8.06
C VAL A 262 -20.16 11.07 -9.46
N GLY A 263 -21.08 10.10 -9.58
CA GLY A 263 -21.42 9.45 -10.86
C GLY A 263 -20.32 8.51 -11.39
N GLN A 264 -19.41 8.08 -10.53
CA GLN A 264 -18.34 7.14 -10.88
C GLN A 264 -18.79 5.69 -10.68
N THR A 265 -18.08 4.76 -11.33
CA THR A 265 -18.31 3.31 -11.18
C THR A 265 -18.17 2.90 -9.72
N SER A 266 -19.17 2.20 -9.18
CA SER A 266 -19.20 1.68 -7.82
C SER A 266 -19.04 0.17 -7.82
N LEU A 267 -18.71 -0.43 -6.67
CA LEU A 267 -18.55 -1.88 -6.54
C LEU A 267 -19.89 -2.62 -6.51
N TRP A 268 -20.92 -2.02 -5.93
CA TRP A 268 -22.31 -2.56 -5.87
C TRP A 268 -23.32 -1.42 -5.88
#